data_e26925931b04215749f89c8591da4993
#
_entry.id   e26925931b04215749f89c8591da4993
#
_cell.length_a   1.000
_cell.length_b   1.000
_cell.length_c   1.000
_cell.angle_alpha   90.00
_cell.angle_beta   90.00
_cell.angle_gamma   90.00
#
_symmetry.space_group_name_H-M   'P 1'
#
loop_
_entity.id
_entity.type
_entity.pdbx_description
1 polymer ?
#
loop_
_entity_poly.entity_id
_entity_poly.type
_entity_poly.pdbx_seq_one_letter_code
_entity_poly.pdbx_strand_id
1 'polypeptide(L)'
;MKSILKRIIILLFSIAFLTTSLSAKEGKIIGASNHEIPRWFKDSFLDISEDIEEAKDSNKHFIIFLDFEGCPYCEKMLKENFIEDNQTSKFIKENFDVIELNVKGSKEITWIDGDVLVEKELTEKLKIQYSPTVLIFGENKEIVARVNGYRNPVDFQNILEYVQTKSYNKIDLTTYLSKIDKKDIYSFKDNKMFKSLDDLSKINTPIAIIIEDNSCVQCEYFHNKILTNQEVQEEFSKYTVIRLDANSTKKIVLPDGEKISTKAFVDKINLDYRPAVLLYDNSKLISTIDALLFPFHFKEVLRYVSGKHYIQYPNSYLDYLKVRQDELIKQGIDINVAE
;
A
#
# COMPACT_ATOMS: atom_id res chain seq x y z
N MET A 1 -66.51 9.50 -32.69
CA MET A 1 -65.21 9.17 -33.33
C MET A 1 -64.11 10.22 -33.04
N LYS A 2 -64.28 11.51 -33.25
CA LYS A 2 -63.26 12.53 -33.03
C LYS A 2 -62.75 12.68 -31.55
N SER A 3 -63.59 12.36 -30.56
CA SER A 3 -63.23 12.43 -29.12
C SER A 3 -62.34 11.25 -28.65
N ILE A 4 -62.59 10.07 -29.17
CA ILE A 4 -61.83 8.84 -28.85
C ILE A 4 -60.46 8.93 -29.48
N LEU A 5 -60.34 9.41 -30.71
CA LEU A 5 -59.06 9.59 -31.40
C LEU A 5 -58.13 10.60 -30.70
N LYS A 6 -58.71 11.71 -30.16
CA LYS A 6 -57.95 12.69 -29.33
C LYS A 6 -57.41 12.07 -28.03
N ARG A 7 -58.19 11.21 -27.37
CA ARG A 7 -57.74 10.54 -26.13
C ARG A 7 -56.66 9.52 -26.36
N ILE A 8 -56.72 8.79 -27.49
CA ILE A 8 -55.68 7.82 -27.89
C ILE A 8 -54.38 8.52 -28.26
N ILE A 9 -54.42 9.66 -28.94
CA ILE A 9 -53.23 10.47 -29.29
C ILE A 9 -52.58 11.05 -28.02
N ILE A 10 -53.34 11.51 -27.04
CA ILE A 10 -52.84 12.02 -25.77
C ILE A 10 -52.20 10.89 -24.94
N LEU A 11 -52.77 9.69 -24.95
CA LEU A 11 -52.20 8.50 -24.26
C LEU A 11 -50.89 8.06 -24.91
N LEU A 12 -50.78 8.08 -26.23
CA LEU A 12 -49.58 7.72 -26.97
C LEU A 12 -48.42 8.75 -26.78
N PHE A 13 -48.81 10.04 -26.62
CA PHE A 13 -47.79 11.08 -26.33
C PHE A 13 -47.27 11.05 -24.87
N SER A 14 -48.09 10.57 -23.90
CA SER A 14 -47.65 10.38 -22.51
C SER A 14 -46.80 9.14 -22.32
N ILE A 15 -46.87 8.12 -23.16
CA ILE A 15 -46.05 6.91 -23.11
C ILE A 15 -44.71 7.16 -23.77
N ALA A 16 -44.60 8.05 -24.78
CA ALA A 16 -43.33 8.40 -25.43
C ALA A 16 -42.39 9.26 -24.57
N PHE A 17 -42.89 9.85 -23.46
CA PHE A 17 -42.05 10.67 -22.56
C PHE A 17 -41.42 9.89 -21.39
N LEU A 18 -41.71 8.58 -21.27
CA LEU A 18 -41.22 7.74 -20.15
C LEU A 18 -40.01 6.87 -20.50
N THR A 19 -39.43 7.00 -21.70
CA THR A 19 -38.26 6.21 -22.11
C THR A 19 -37.03 7.08 -22.43
N THR A 20 -36.85 8.22 -21.75
CA THR A 20 -35.51 8.74 -21.63
C THR A 20 -34.80 7.89 -20.58
N SER A 21 -34.22 6.79 -21.01
CA SER A 21 -33.16 6.14 -20.25
C SER A 21 -32.10 7.23 -19.99
N LEU A 22 -32.10 7.82 -18.78
CA LEU A 22 -30.93 8.52 -18.31
C LEU A 22 -29.81 7.45 -18.30
N SER A 23 -29.07 7.36 -19.39
CA SER A 23 -27.78 6.71 -19.36
C SER A 23 -26.93 7.57 -18.42
N ALA A 24 -26.90 7.19 -17.15
CA ALA A 24 -26.00 7.82 -16.21
C ALA A 24 -24.59 7.69 -16.81
N LYS A 25 -23.93 8.82 -17.00
CA LYS A 25 -22.55 8.83 -17.49
C LYS A 25 -21.71 8.07 -16.47
N GLU A 26 -21.05 7.00 -16.90
CA GLU A 26 -20.12 6.27 -16.04
C GLU A 26 -18.96 7.19 -15.62
N GLY A 27 -18.53 7.02 -14.38
CA GLY A 27 -17.33 7.68 -13.85
C GLY A 27 -16.06 7.15 -14.51
N LYS A 28 -14.93 7.79 -14.23
CA LYS A 28 -13.61 7.44 -14.79
C LYS A 28 -12.57 7.32 -13.69
N ILE A 29 -11.57 6.48 -13.93
CA ILE A 29 -10.32 6.50 -13.16
C ILE A 29 -9.40 7.54 -13.79
N ILE A 30 -8.94 8.50 -12.97
CA ILE A 30 -8.05 9.59 -13.33
C ILE A 30 -6.72 9.37 -12.62
N GLY A 31 -5.60 9.64 -13.31
CA GLY A 31 -4.26 9.49 -12.74
C GLY A 31 -3.73 8.05 -12.75
N ALA A 32 -4.43 7.12 -13.42
CA ALA A 32 -3.83 5.84 -13.78
C ALA A 32 -2.64 6.06 -14.72
N SER A 33 -1.57 5.31 -14.51
CA SER A 33 -0.30 5.47 -15.20
C SER A 33 0.03 4.22 -16.00
N ASN A 34 0.43 4.42 -17.25
CA ASN A 34 1.00 3.35 -18.10
C ASN A 34 2.52 3.49 -18.04
N HIS A 35 3.17 2.70 -17.21
CA HIS A 35 4.62 2.64 -17.13
C HIS A 35 5.16 1.44 -17.90
N GLU A 36 6.39 1.59 -18.39
CA GLU A 36 7.12 0.50 -19.04
C GLU A 36 8.13 -0.08 -18.06
N ILE A 37 8.23 -1.40 -18.05
CA ILE A 37 9.26 -2.11 -17.30
C ILE A 37 10.63 -1.88 -17.95
N PRO A 38 11.67 -1.54 -17.18
CA PRO A 38 13.00 -1.30 -17.73
C PRO A 38 13.54 -2.51 -18.50
N ARG A 39 14.03 -2.30 -19.72
CA ARG A 39 14.55 -3.38 -20.58
C ARG A 39 15.73 -4.15 -20.00
N TRP A 40 16.37 -3.63 -18.97
CA TRP A 40 17.48 -4.29 -18.29
C TRP A 40 17.03 -5.23 -17.17
N PHE A 41 15.72 -5.27 -16.85
CA PHE A 41 15.22 -6.32 -15.97
C PHE A 41 15.49 -7.66 -16.61
N LYS A 42 15.76 -8.65 -15.76
CA LYS A 42 16.11 -9.99 -16.18
C LYS A 42 14.94 -10.66 -16.90
N ASP A 43 15.19 -11.23 -18.06
CA ASP A 43 14.30 -12.21 -18.70
C ASP A 43 14.36 -13.52 -17.90
N SER A 44 13.27 -13.90 -17.27
CA SER A 44 13.17 -15.08 -16.42
C SER A 44 12.18 -16.09 -16.97
N PHE A 45 12.45 -17.37 -16.77
CA PHE A 45 11.49 -18.45 -16.96
C PHE A 45 10.53 -18.62 -15.78
N LEU A 46 10.64 -17.74 -14.77
CA LEU A 46 9.81 -17.69 -13.56
C LEU A 46 9.94 -18.94 -12.67
N ASP A 47 11.08 -19.60 -12.69
CA ASP A 47 11.55 -20.45 -11.60
C ASP A 47 12.35 -19.60 -10.61
N ILE A 48 11.68 -19.20 -9.53
CA ILE A 48 12.24 -18.23 -8.57
C ILE A 48 13.46 -18.82 -7.85
N SER A 49 13.49 -20.13 -7.65
CA SER A 49 14.61 -20.81 -7.03
C SER A 49 15.87 -20.76 -7.91
N GLU A 50 15.70 -20.96 -9.22
CA GLU A 50 16.77 -20.89 -10.21
C GLU A 50 17.26 -19.44 -10.40
N ASP A 51 16.32 -18.47 -10.50
CA ASP A 51 16.66 -17.05 -10.62
C ASP A 51 17.54 -16.55 -9.46
N ILE A 52 17.24 -16.97 -8.22
CA ILE A 52 18.05 -16.61 -7.04
C ILE A 52 19.45 -17.24 -7.11
N GLU A 53 19.55 -18.49 -7.57
CA GLU A 53 20.85 -19.18 -7.73
C GLU A 53 21.70 -18.51 -8.82
N GLU A 54 21.13 -18.16 -9.95
CA GLU A 54 21.82 -17.44 -11.03
C GLU A 54 22.31 -16.04 -10.59
N ALA A 55 21.49 -15.30 -9.84
CA ALA A 55 21.91 -14.02 -9.26
C ALA A 55 23.09 -14.22 -8.31
N LYS A 56 23.03 -15.22 -7.43
CA LYS A 56 24.12 -15.57 -6.50
C LYS A 56 25.40 -15.94 -7.21
N ASP A 57 25.34 -16.75 -8.27
CA ASP A 57 26.50 -17.16 -9.07
C ASP A 57 27.15 -15.95 -9.76
N SER A 58 26.35 -14.92 -10.05
CA SER A 58 26.81 -13.63 -10.58
C SER A 58 27.25 -12.65 -9.50
N ASN A 59 27.32 -13.07 -8.22
CA ASN A 59 27.61 -12.24 -7.04
C ASN A 59 26.61 -11.08 -6.87
N LYS A 60 25.34 -11.33 -7.19
CA LYS A 60 24.22 -10.43 -7.01
C LYS A 60 23.18 -11.00 -6.06
N HIS A 61 22.27 -10.16 -5.62
CA HIS A 61 21.02 -10.54 -4.98
C HIS A 61 19.86 -10.50 -5.96
N PHE A 62 18.72 -11.07 -5.59
CA PHE A 62 17.56 -11.14 -6.44
C PHE A 62 16.42 -10.27 -5.92
N ILE A 63 15.75 -9.56 -6.83
CA ILE A 63 14.58 -8.69 -6.55
C ILE A 63 13.40 -9.13 -7.39
N ILE A 64 12.22 -9.23 -6.76
CA ILE A 64 10.93 -9.26 -7.43
C ILE A 64 10.24 -7.92 -7.23
N PHE A 65 9.95 -7.21 -8.32
CA PHE A 65 9.15 -6.01 -8.35
C PHE A 65 7.71 -6.37 -8.72
N LEU A 66 6.80 -6.28 -7.75
CA LEU A 66 5.39 -6.62 -7.90
C LEU A 66 4.58 -5.36 -8.20
N ASP A 67 3.95 -5.31 -9.36
CA ASP A 67 3.17 -4.17 -9.81
C ASP A 67 1.86 -4.54 -10.54
N PHE A 68 1.21 -3.58 -11.16
CA PHE A 68 0.14 -3.78 -12.13
C PHE A 68 -0.03 -2.53 -13.03
N GLU A 69 -0.57 -2.73 -14.23
CA GLU A 69 -0.89 -1.65 -15.16
C GLU A 69 -1.87 -0.64 -14.54
N GLY A 70 -1.56 0.64 -14.67
CA GLY A 70 -2.37 1.73 -14.10
C GLY A 70 -1.95 2.18 -12.71
N CYS A 71 -0.88 1.61 -12.14
CA CYS A 71 -0.38 1.92 -10.80
C CYS A 71 0.51 3.17 -10.77
N PRO A 72 0.05 4.32 -10.25
CA PRO A 72 0.85 5.57 -10.25
C PRO A 72 2.05 5.50 -9.31
N TYR A 73 1.96 4.73 -8.23
CA TYR A 73 3.08 4.53 -7.30
C TYR A 73 4.18 3.67 -7.91
N CYS A 74 3.79 2.69 -8.76
CA CYS A 74 4.73 1.83 -9.47
C CYS A 74 5.52 2.63 -10.50
N GLU A 75 4.84 3.49 -11.30
CA GLU A 75 5.51 4.43 -12.21
C GLU A 75 6.52 5.29 -11.47
N LYS A 76 6.10 5.92 -10.35
CA LYS A 76 6.97 6.77 -9.54
C LYS A 76 8.17 6.00 -9.01
N MET A 77 7.97 4.79 -8.49
CA MET A 77 9.03 3.94 -7.96
C MET A 77 10.02 3.52 -9.05
N LEU A 78 9.52 3.06 -10.21
CA LEU A 78 10.34 2.68 -11.35
C LEU A 78 11.14 3.87 -11.88
N LYS A 79 10.48 5.00 -12.09
CA LYS A 79 11.12 6.21 -12.61
C LYS A 79 12.29 6.65 -11.73
N GLU A 80 12.06 6.83 -10.44
CA GLU A 80 13.02 7.44 -9.53
C GLU A 80 14.12 6.47 -9.06
N ASN A 81 13.84 5.15 -8.98
CA ASN A 81 14.79 4.20 -8.43
C ASN A 81 15.44 3.26 -9.47
N PHE A 82 14.76 3.02 -10.61
CA PHE A 82 15.23 2.02 -11.58
C PHE A 82 15.57 2.61 -12.95
N ILE A 83 14.95 3.72 -13.35
CA ILE A 83 15.09 4.31 -14.70
C ILE A 83 16.03 5.51 -14.71
N GLU A 84 15.83 6.49 -13.82
CA GLU A 84 16.67 7.69 -13.77
C GLU A 84 18.14 7.33 -13.53
N ASP A 85 19.05 8.07 -14.20
CA ASP A 85 20.49 7.86 -14.03
C ASP A 85 20.97 8.49 -12.71
N ASN A 86 20.72 7.80 -11.62
CA ASN A 86 21.11 8.19 -10.26
C ASN A 86 21.91 7.08 -9.56
N GLN A 87 22.35 7.36 -8.34
CA GLN A 87 23.14 6.43 -7.55
C GLN A 87 22.41 5.10 -7.31
N THR A 88 21.11 5.17 -6.96
CA THR A 88 20.31 4.00 -6.62
C THR A 88 20.12 3.08 -7.81
N SER A 89 19.78 3.62 -9.01
CA SER A 89 19.60 2.80 -10.20
C SER A 89 20.91 2.12 -10.64
N LYS A 90 22.04 2.81 -10.51
CA LYS A 90 23.36 2.22 -10.77
C LYS A 90 23.67 1.08 -9.80
N PHE A 91 23.44 1.34 -8.51
CA PHE A 91 23.66 0.36 -7.46
C PHE A 91 22.81 -0.91 -7.65
N ILE A 92 21.53 -0.75 -8.06
CA ILE A 92 20.68 -1.90 -8.35
C ILE A 92 21.24 -2.73 -9.50
N LYS A 93 21.57 -2.11 -10.65
CA LYS A 93 22.12 -2.81 -11.83
C LYS A 93 23.39 -3.60 -11.53
N GLU A 94 24.23 -3.04 -10.66
CA GLU A 94 25.50 -3.65 -10.28
C GLU A 94 25.34 -4.83 -9.29
N ASN A 95 24.36 -4.77 -8.38
CA ASN A 95 24.30 -5.67 -7.23
C ASN A 95 23.05 -6.56 -7.21
N PHE A 96 22.08 -6.35 -8.12
CA PHE A 96 20.82 -7.08 -8.12
C PHE A 96 20.39 -7.49 -9.52
N ASP A 97 19.83 -8.68 -9.63
CA ASP A 97 19.00 -9.08 -10.75
C ASP A 97 17.54 -8.84 -10.38
N VAL A 98 16.76 -8.27 -11.30
CA VAL A 98 15.40 -7.82 -11.03
C VAL A 98 14.45 -8.41 -12.04
N ILE A 99 13.35 -9.00 -11.58
CA ILE A 99 12.20 -9.36 -12.43
C ILE A 99 10.96 -8.57 -12.02
N GLU A 100 10.02 -8.46 -12.95
CA GLU A 100 8.67 -7.93 -12.68
C GLU A 100 7.66 -9.06 -12.63
N LEU A 101 6.69 -8.96 -11.69
CA LEU A 101 5.50 -9.80 -11.64
C LEU A 101 4.25 -8.92 -11.48
N ASN A 102 3.21 -9.26 -12.23
CA ASN A 102 1.94 -8.54 -12.15
C ASN A 102 1.05 -9.11 -11.04
N VAL A 103 0.72 -8.32 -10.02
CA VAL A 103 -0.14 -8.78 -8.89
C VAL A 103 -1.53 -9.27 -9.30
N LYS A 104 -1.97 -8.95 -10.52
CA LYS A 104 -3.24 -9.39 -11.11
C LYS A 104 -3.05 -10.35 -12.28
N GLY A 105 -1.81 -10.77 -12.52
CA GLY A 105 -1.40 -11.54 -13.68
C GLY A 105 -1.76 -13.03 -13.59
N SER A 106 -1.52 -13.71 -14.69
CA SER A 106 -1.83 -15.13 -14.86
C SER A 106 -0.64 -15.95 -15.40
N LYS A 107 0.58 -15.38 -15.43
CA LYS A 107 1.77 -16.14 -15.78
C LYS A 107 2.01 -17.19 -14.69
N GLU A 108 2.41 -18.39 -15.10
CA GLU A 108 2.77 -19.47 -14.20
C GLU A 108 4.17 -19.22 -13.61
N ILE A 109 4.32 -19.47 -12.33
CA ILE A 109 5.55 -19.25 -11.54
C ILE A 109 5.83 -20.51 -10.74
N THR A 110 7.05 -21.00 -10.78
CA THR A 110 7.54 -21.98 -9.81
C THR A 110 8.15 -21.25 -8.61
N TRP A 111 7.47 -21.34 -7.47
CA TRP A 111 7.93 -20.68 -6.25
C TRP A 111 9.07 -21.44 -5.57
N ILE A 112 9.75 -20.79 -4.62
CA ILE A 112 10.94 -21.33 -3.93
C ILE A 112 10.73 -22.66 -3.18
N ASP A 113 9.49 -22.99 -2.82
CA ASP A 113 9.10 -24.27 -2.19
C ASP A 113 8.68 -25.34 -3.20
N GLY A 114 8.75 -25.03 -4.50
CA GLY A 114 8.35 -25.90 -5.59
C GLY A 114 6.86 -25.83 -5.96
N ASP A 115 6.08 -25.01 -5.27
CA ASP A 115 4.68 -24.77 -5.65
C ASP A 115 4.61 -24.07 -7.00
N VAL A 116 3.75 -24.57 -7.89
CA VAL A 116 3.44 -23.92 -9.16
C VAL A 116 2.15 -23.13 -8.99
N LEU A 117 2.24 -21.83 -9.17
CA LEU A 117 1.16 -20.86 -8.91
C LEU A 117 1.08 -19.88 -10.07
N VAL A 118 -0.08 -19.26 -10.29
CA VAL A 118 -0.14 -18.06 -11.14
C VAL A 118 0.17 -16.80 -10.31
N GLU A 119 0.60 -15.73 -10.98
CA GLU A 119 1.01 -14.46 -10.35
C GLU A 119 0.01 -13.97 -9.29
N LYS A 120 -1.29 -14.03 -9.59
CA LYS A 120 -2.34 -13.62 -8.63
C LYS A 120 -2.36 -14.52 -7.39
N GLU A 121 -2.22 -15.83 -7.53
CA GLU A 121 -2.20 -16.77 -6.40
C GLU A 121 -0.97 -16.56 -5.52
N LEU A 122 0.19 -16.27 -6.14
CA LEU A 122 1.39 -15.89 -5.41
C LEU A 122 1.18 -14.61 -4.60
N THR A 123 0.50 -13.61 -5.18
CA THR A 123 0.13 -12.37 -4.49
C THR A 123 -0.70 -12.63 -3.25
N GLU A 124 -1.67 -13.54 -3.33
CA GLU A 124 -2.51 -13.96 -2.19
C GLU A 124 -1.70 -14.76 -1.15
N LYS A 125 -0.86 -15.73 -1.58
CA LYS A 125 0.04 -16.50 -0.72
C LYS A 125 0.97 -15.59 0.09
N LEU A 126 1.50 -14.55 -0.54
CA LEU A 126 2.41 -13.58 0.07
C LEU A 126 1.69 -12.43 0.80
N LYS A 127 0.35 -12.40 0.77
CA LYS A 127 -0.49 -11.34 1.39
C LYS A 127 -0.07 -9.94 0.96
N ILE A 128 0.10 -9.74 -0.36
CA ILE A 128 0.43 -8.45 -0.93
C ILE A 128 -0.81 -7.55 -0.88
N GLN A 129 -0.71 -6.42 -0.16
CA GLN A 129 -1.81 -5.47 0.01
C GLN A 129 -1.62 -4.18 -0.80
N TYR A 130 -0.37 -3.86 -1.15
CA TYR A 130 -0.01 -2.63 -1.84
C TYR A 130 0.84 -2.92 -3.08
N SER A 131 0.76 -2.02 -4.06
CA SER A 131 1.67 -1.99 -5.21
C SER A 131 2.29 -0.59 -5.34
N PRO A 132 3.60 -0.51 -5.67
CA PRO A 132 4.49 -1.67 -5.83
C PRO A 132 4.74 -2.38 -4.51
N THR A 133 5.08 -3.66 -4.55
CA THR A 133 5.78 -4.35 -3.46
C THR A 133 7.09 -4.87 -4.01
N VAL A 134 8.19 -4.66 -3.29
CA VAL A 134 9.51 -5.15 -3.66
C VAL A 134 9.93 -6.22 -2.66
N LEU A 135 10.20 -7.42 -3.16
CA LEU A 135 10.75 -8.51 -2.37
C LEU A 135 12.23 -8.67 -2.70
N ILE A 136 13.08 -8.67 -1.69
CA ILE A 136 14.54 -8.82 -1.87
C ILE A 136 14.98 -10.09 -1.15
N PHE A 137 15.70 -10.92 -1.88
CA PHE A 137 16.09 -12.26 -1.42
C PHE A 137 17.54 -12.30 -0.95
N GLY A 138 17.75 -13.04 0.12
CA GLY A 138 19.06 -13.45 0.58
C GLY A 138 19.61 -14.65 -0.21
N GLU A 139 20.85 -15.04 0.09
CA GLU A 139 21.55 -16.13 -0.62
C GLU A 139 20.96 -17.52 -0.38
N ASN A 140 20.14 -17.69 0.67
CA ASN A 140 19.49 -18.97 1.02
C ASN A 140 18.00 -18.98 0.63
N LYS A 141 17.60 -18.14 -0.34
CA LYS A 141 16.24 -18.05 -0.87
C LYS A 141 15.19 -17.47 0.10
N GLU A 142 15.63 -16.93 1.25
CA GLU A 142 14.75 -16.23 2.18
C GLU A 142 14.45 -14.80 1.72
N ILE A 143 13.25 -14.30 2.00
CA ILE A 143 12.93 -12.88 1.83
C ILE A 143 13.55 -12.11 3.00
N VAL A 144 14.64 -11.37 2.75
CA VAL A 144 15.40 -10.61 3.75
C VAL A 144 14.94 -9.16 3.89
N ALA A 145 14.28 -8.63 2.85
CA ALA A 145 13.61 -7.35 2.93
C ALA A 145 12.32 -7.37 2.09
N ARG A 146 11.27 -6.75 2.63
CA ARG A 146 10.00 -6.52 1.96
C ARG A 146 9.66 -5.05 2.04
N VAL A 147 9.48 -4.41 0.90
CA VAL A 147 9.16 -3.00 0.79
C VAL A 147 7.74 -2.84 0.27
N ASN A 148 6.83 -2.39 1.10
CA ASN A 148 5.45 -2.12 0.73
C ASN A 148 5.32 -0.69 0.21
N GLY A 149 4.82 -0.53 -1.02
CA GLY A 149 4.61 0.77 -1.64
C GLY A 149 5.91 1.50 -2.05
N TYR A 150 5.72 2.73 -2.47
CA TYR A 150 6.80 3.60 -2.93
C TYR A 150 7.80 3.93 -1.82
N ARG A 151 9.09 3.93 -2.16
CA ARG A 151 10.20 4.53 -1.39
C ARG A 151 10.95 5.52 -2.26
N ASN A 152 11.36 6.64 -1.67
CA ASN A 152 12.26 7.56 -2.36
C ASN A 152 13.67 6.93 -2.51
N PRO A 153 14.53 7.46 -3.42
CA PRO A 153 15.83 6.85 -3.69
C PRO A 153 16.74 6.71 -2.47
N VAL A 154 16.70 7.64 -1.53
CA VAL A 154 17.56 7.59 -0.33
C VAL A 154 17.13 6.45 0.60
N ASP A 155 15.83 6.36 0.89
CA ASP A 155 15.30 5.30 1.75
C ASP A 155 15.47 3.94 1.10
N PHE A 156 15.26 3.84 -0.21
CA PHE A 156 15.42 2.59 -0.94
C PHE A 156 16.89 2.15 -1.00
N GLN A 157 17.82 3.08 -1.23
CA GLN A 157 19.26 2.83 -1.20
C GLN A 157 19.69 2.18 0.12
N ASN A 158 19.22 2.72 1.26
CA ASN A 158 19.54 2.18 2.58
C ASN A 158 19.07 0.72 2.76
N ILE A 159 17.91 0.37 2.20
CA ILE A 159 17.39 -1.00 2.22
C ILE A 159 18.23 -1.92 1.33
N LEU A 160 18.61 -1.44 0.16
CA LEU A 160 19.47 -2.18 -0.76
C LEU A 160 20.86 -2.44 -0.17
N GLU A 161 21.45 -1.46 0.51
CA GLU A 161 22.75 -1.61 1.20
C GLU A 161 22.68 -2.60 2.36
N TYR A 162 21.58 -2.64 3.11
CA TYR A 162 21.33 -3.67 4.12
C TYR A 162 21.44 -5.08 3.55
N VAL A 163 20.87 -5.29 2.36
CA VAL A 163 20.92 -6.60 1.69
C VAL A 163 22.29 -6.87 1.09
N GLN A 164 22.84 -5.92 0.34
CA GLN A 164 24.12 -6.07 -0.34
C GLN A 164 25.27 -6.35 0.65
N THR A 165 25.27 -5.70 1.82
CA THR A 165 26.25 -5.94 2.88
C THR A 165 25.98 -7.20 3.71
N LYS A 166 24.94 -7.95 3.38
CA LYS A 166 24.46 -9.13 4.12
C LYS A 166 24.24 -8.87 5.61
N SER A 167 23.85 -7.62 5.94
CA SER A 167 23.57 -7.22 7.31
C SER A 167 22.39 -7.99 7.92
N TYR A 168 21.50 -8.55 7.09
CA TYR A 168 20.40 -9.43 7.48
C TYR A 168 20.86 -10.70 8.24
N ASN A 169 22.12 -11.12 8.08
CA ASN A 169 22.68 -12.23 8.86
C ASN A 169 22.97 -11.86 10.33
N LYS A 170 22.90 -10.57 10.70
CA LYS A 170 23.31 -10.07 12.02
C LYS A 170 22.18 -9.34 12.76
N ILE A 171 21.38 -8.55 12.05
CA ILE A 171 20.33 -7.71 12.61
C ILE A 171 19.18 -7.62 11.61
N ASP A 172 17.96 -7.37 12.09
CA ASP A 172 16.80 -7.10 11.24
C ASP A 172 16.88 -5.72 10.58
N LEU A 173 16.07 -5.51 9.52
CA LEU A 173 16.05 -4.29 8.73
C LEU A 173 15.72 -3.05 9.58
N THR A 174 14.73 -3.14 10.46
CA THR A 174 14.31 -2.01 11.31
C THR A 174 15.45 -1.57 12.23
N THR A 175 16.15 -2.53 12.84
CA THR A 175 17.35 -2.27 13.66
C THR A 175 18.48 -1.68 12.82
N TYR A 176 18.70 -2.13 11.60
CA TYR A 176 19.70 -1.57 10.69
C TYR A 176 19.37 -0.11 10.36
N LEU A 177 18.15 0.16 9.90
CA LEU A 177 17.70 1.50 9.53
C LEU A 177 17.71 2.47 10.73
N SER A 178 17.48 1.99 11.95
CA SER A 178 17.53 2.82 13.16
C SER A 178 18.93 3.31 13.52
N LYS A 179 19.98 2.64 13.01
CA LYS A 179 21.39 3.01 13.23
C LYS A 179 21.93 3.99 12.18
N ILE A 180 21.21 4.18 11.09
CA ILE A 180 21.56 5.20 10.09
C ILE A 180 21.32 6.56 10.73
N ASP A 181 22.30 7.46 10.63
CA ASP A 181 22.20 8.82 11.16
C ASP A 181 21.09 9.58 10.40
N LYS A 182 19.92 9.65 10.99
CA LYS A 182 18.75 10.32 10.43
C LYS A 182 18.72 11.75 10.94
N LYS A 183 18.66 12.69 10.02
CA LYS A 183 18.49 14.11 10.36
C LYS A 183 17.07 14.35 10.87
N ASP A 184 16.94 15.21 11.90
CA ASP A 184 15.67 15.78 12.30
C ASP A 184 15.18 16.74 11.21
N ILE A 185 14.20 16.31 10.43
CA ILE A 185 13.64 17.05 9.29
C ILE A 185 12.16 17.37 9.46
N TYR A 186 11.53 16.78 10.48
CA TYR A 186 10.11 16.94 10.76
C TYR A 186 9.88 17.27 12.24
N SER A 187 8.95 18.19 12.49
CA SER A 187 8.45 18.50 13.82
C SER A 187 7.00 18.06 13.94
N PHE A 188 6.68 17.35 15.00
CA PHE A 188 5.33 16.86 15.26
C PHE A 188 4.28 17.99 15.19
N LYS A 189 3.25 17.80 14.36
CA LYS A 189 2.13 18.74 14.18
C LYS A 189 0.93 18.28 15.00
N ASP A 190 0.31 19.21 15.72
CA ASP A 190 -0.94 18.92 16.42
C ASP A 190 -2.12 18.85 15.46
N ASN A 191 -3.07 17.96 15.78
CA ASN A 191 -4.32 17.84 15.06
C ASN A 191 -5.46 17.56 16.05
N LYS A 192 -6.62 18.19 15.83
CA LYS A 192 -7.80 18.06 16.72
C LYS A 192 -8.34 16.63 16.82
N MET A 193 -8.05 15.78 15.82
CA MET A 193 -8.48 14.38 15.84
C MET A 193 -7.67 13.53 16.80
N PHE A 194 -6.46 13.93 17.18
CA PHE A 194 -5.57 13.13 18.01
C PHE A 194 -6.03 13.11 19.47
N LYS A 195 -6.16 11.91 20.02
CA LYS A 195 -6.43 11.69 21.45
C LYS A 195 -5.13 11.30 22.16
N SER A 196 -4.95 11.82 23.36
CA SER A 196 -3.83 11.45 24.22
C SER A 196 -4.31 10.42 25.25
N LEU A 197 -4.06 9.14 24.98
CA LEU A 197 -4.46 8.02 25.82
C LEU A 197 -3.27 7.07 25.99
N ASP A 198 -3.08 6.58 27.22
CA ASP A 198 -2.00 5.62 27.56
C ASP A 198 -2.52 4.16 27.63
N ASP A 199 -3.83 3.95 27.68
CA ASP A 199 -4.47 2.63 27.72
C ASP A 199 -5.52 2.53 26.61
N LEU A 200 -5.16 1.81 25.54
CA LEU A 200 -5.99 1.62 24.35
C LEU A 200 -6.88 0.37 24.45
N SER A 201 -6.66 -0.49 25.43
CA SER A 201 -7.42 -1.76 25.58
C SER A 201 -8.90 -1.56 25.97
N LYS A 202 -9.24 -0.36 26.45
CA LYS A 202 -10.61 -0.01 26.89
C LYS A 202 -11.44 0.70 25.83
N ILE A 203 -10.89 0.86 24.62
CA ILE A 203 -11.56 1.57 23.53
C ILE A 203 -12.44 0.59 22.77
N ASN A 204 -13.73 0.91 22.64
CA ASN A 204 -14.72 0.06 21.96
C ASN A 204 -14.98 0.44 20.50
N THR A 205 -14.42 1.56 20.02
CA THR A 205 -14.47 1.98 18.62
C THR A 205 -13.26 1.44 17.86
N PRO A 206 -13.28 1.38 16.53
CA PRO A 206 -12.05 1.17 15.76
C PRO A 206 -10.97 2.18 16.17
N ILE A 207 -9.72 1.75 16.16
CA ILE A 207 -8.57 2.58 16.57
C ILE A 207 -7.65 2.75 15.37
N ALA A 208 -7.20 3.98 15.13
CA ALA A 208 -6.11 4.29 14.21
C ALA A 208 -4.91 4.80 15.01
N ILE A 209 -3.82 4.05 15.02
CA ILE A 209 -2.56 4.45 15.65
C ILE A 209 -1.62 4.97 14.56
N ILE A 210 -1.35 6.25 14.58
CA ILE A 210 -0.39 6.91 13.68
C ILE A 210 0.97 6.91 14.34
N ILE A 211 1.96 6.33 13.67
CA ILE A 211 3.36 6.24 14.12
C ILE A 211 4.20 7.21 13.29
N GLU A 212 4.82 8.17 13.95
CA GLU A 212 5.69 9.20 13.35
C GLU A 212 7.01 9.30 14.10
N ASP A 213 8.02 9.93 13.51
CA ASP A 213 9.24 10.36 14.18
C ASP A 213 9.84 11.62 13.52
N ASN A 214 10.86 12.22 14.14
CA ASN A 214 11.48 13.45 13.63
C ASN A 214 12.24 13.27 12.31
N SER A 215 12.53 12.06 11.89
CA SER A 215 13.20 11.76 10.60
C SER A 215 12.23 11.51 9.44
N CYS A 216 10.95 11.66 9.70
CA CYS A 216 9.87 11.30 8.77
C CYS A 216 9.81 12.22 7.55
N VAL A 217 10.29 11.76 6.41
CA VAL A 217 10.26 12.50 5.13
C VAL A 217 8.83 12.75 4.64
N GLN A 218 7.93 11.79 4.83
CA GLN A 218 6.57 11.84 4.29
C GLN A 218 5.55 12.48 5.25
N CYS A 219 5.93 12.75 6.51
CA CYS A 219 4.98 13.29 7.49
C CYS A 219 4.46 14.69 7.11
N GLU A 220 5.28 15.52 6.49
CA GLU A 220 4.84 16.83 6.00
C GLU A 220 3.71 16.69 4.95
N TYR A 221 3.88 15.79 3.98
CA TYR A 221 2.85 15.47 2.98
C TYR A 221 1.61 14.89 3.66
N PHE A 222 1.78 13.94 4.58
CA PHE A 222 0.69 13.28 5.30
C PHE A 222 -0.20 14.29 6.03
N HIS A 223 0.42 15.21 6.81
CA HIS A 223 -0.33 16.22 7.52
C HIS A 223 -0.99 17.27 6.62
N ASN A 224 -0.30 17.70 5.55
CA ASN A 224 -0.77 18.80 4.70
C ASN A 224 -1.71 18.35 3.57
N LYS A 225 -1.71 17.08 3.18
CA LYS A 225 -2.52 16.54 2.08
C LYS A 225 -3.49 15.46 2.53
N ILE A 226 -3.03 14.48 3.29
CA ILE A 226 -3.87 13.34 3.69
C ILE A 226 -4.82 13.76 4.81
N LEU A 227 -4.30 14.28 5.93
CA LEU A 227 -5.12 14.65 7.08
C LEU A 227 -5.99 15.89 6.86
N THR A 228 -5.75 16.68 5.82
CA THR A 228 -6.60 17.82 5.43
C THR A 228 -7.66 17.48 4.39
N ASN A 229 -7.58 16.30 3.76
CA ASN A 229 -8.58 15.86 2.80
C ASN A 229 -9.90 15.56 3.52
N GLN A 230 -11.01 16.14 3.04
CA GLN A 230 -12.31 16.04 3.69
C GLN A 230 -12.82 14.60 3.79
N GLU A 231 -12.72 13.82 2.72
CA GLU A 231 -13.19 12.43 2.69
C GLU A 231 -12.38 11.53 3.64
N VAL A 232 -11.07 11.80 3.77
CA VAL A 232 -10.19 11.12 4.73
C VAL A 232 -10.59 11.48 6.17
N GLN A 233 -10.89 12.75 6.45
CA GLN A 233 -11.37 13.20 7.76
C GLN A 233 -12.71 12.55 8.14
N GLU A 234 -13.63 12.43 7.17
CA GLU A 234 -14.91 11.74 7.36
C GLU A 234 -14.71 10.26 7.75
N GLU A 235 -13.77 9.56 7.11
CA GLU A 235 -13.44 8.18 7.49
C GLU A 235 -12.74 8.12 8.86
N PHE A 236 -11.77 9.00 9.15
CA PHE A 236 -11.14 9.07 10.47
C PHE A 236 -12.12 9.38 11.61
N SER A 237 -13.22 10.09 11.33
CA SER A 237 -14.24 10.37 12.35
C SER A 237 -14.88 9.11 12.97
N LYS A 238 -14.75 7.96 12.30
CA LYS A 238 -15.23 6.65 12.76
C LYS A 238 -14.24 5.96 13.70
N TYR A 239 -13.05 6.54 13.92
CA TYR A 239 -11.96 5.98 14.70
C TYR A 239 -11.66 6.80 15.95
N THR A 240 -11.13 6.15 16.96
CA THR A 240 -10.31 6.82 17.96
C THR A 240 -8.89 6.91 17.41
N VAL A 241 -8.44 8.15 17.12
CA VAL A 241 -7.13 8.38 16.46
C VAL A 241 -6.09 8.73 17.51
N ILE A 242 -5.01 7.97 17.56
CA ILE A 242 -3.88 8.14 18.48
C ILE A 242 -2.61 8.41 17.66
N ARG A 243 -1.83 9.41 18.06
CA ARG A 243 -0.48 9.63 17.49
C ARG A 243 0.57 9.21 18.50
N LEU A 244 1.55 8.44 18.05
CA LEU A 244 2.69 7.98 18.85
C LEU A 244 4.00 8.32 18.17
N ASP A 245 4.99 8.72 18.98
CA ASP A 245 6.38 8.85 18.55
C ASP A 245 7.05 7.48 18.54
N ALA A 246 7.55 7.06 17.36
CA ALA A 246 8.23 5.79 17.14
C ALA A 246 9.42 5.56 18.09
N ASN A 247 10.09 6.64 18.51
CA ASN A 247 11.26 6.59 19.39
C ASN A 247 10.92 6.66 20.88
N SER A 248 9.63 6.80 21.24
CA SER A 248 9.21 6.95 22.63
C SER A 248 9.44 5.68 23.44
N THR A 249 10.10 5.85 24.60
CA THR A 249 10.30 4.79 25.60
C THR A 249 9.17 4.75 26.63
N LYS A 250 8.22 5.69 26.57
CA LYS A 250 7.03 5.68 27.42
C LYS A 250 6.18 4.45 27.11
N LYS A 251 5.79 3.69 28.15
CA LYS A 251 4.92 2.51 28.02
C LYS A 251 3.46 2.94 27.83
N ILE A 252 2.80 2.27 26.91
CA ILE A 252 1.36 2.35 26.65
C ILE A 252 0.77 0.94 26.75
N VAL A 253 -0.54 0.85 26.89
CA VAL A 253 -1.28 -0.41 26.77
C VAL A 253 -1.93 -0.45 25.38
N LEU A 254 -1.51 -1.39 24.55
CA LEU A 254 -2.05 -1.60 23.20
C LEU A 254 -3.51 -2.10 23.24
N PRO A 255 -4.23 -2.09 22.09
CA PRO A 255 -5.61 -2.56 22.04
C PRO A 255 -5.81 -4.01 22.49
N ASP A 256 -4.80 -4.89 22.33
CA ASP A 256 -4.80 -6.29 22.78
C ASP A 256 -4.44 -6.46 24.26
N GLY A 257 -4.15 -5.36 24.99
CA GLY A 257 -3.78 -5.36 26.39
C GLY A 257 -2.28 -5.47 26.66
N GLU A 258 -1.43 -5.63 25.65
CA GLU A 258 0.02 -5.67 25.84
C GLU A 258 0.55 -4.30 26.32
N LYS A 259 1.38 -4.32 27.37
CA LYS A 259 2.02 -3.10 27.91
C LYS A 259 3.46 -3.01 27.42
N ILE A 260 3.70 -2.12 26.45
CA ILE A 260 4.97 -1.99 25.73
C ILE A 260 5.30 -0.51 25.47
N SER A 261 6.58 -0.15 25.28
CA SER A 261 6.91 1.19 24.76
C SER A 261 6.70 1.23 23.23
N THR A 262 6.41 2.42 22.68
CA THR A 262 6.23 2.58 21.24
C THR A 262 7.47 2.10 20.47
N LYS A 263 8.67 2.45 20.95
CA LYS A 263 9.91 1.98 20.32
C LYS A 263 9.99 0.46 20.25
N ALA A 264 9.79 -0.23 21.37
CA ALA A 264 9.83 -1.70 21.40
C ALA A 264 8.70 -2.35 20.59
N PHE A 265 7.54 -1.71 20.49
CA PHE A 265 6.44 -2.17 19.65
C PHE A 265 6.77 -2.05 18.15
N VAL A 266 7.30 -0.92 17.73
CA VAL A 266 7.76 -0.67 16.35
C VAL A 266 8.81 -1.71 15.93
N ASP A 267 9.79 -1.96 16.80
CA ASP A 267 10.82 -2.99 16.57
C ASP A 267 10.20 -4.39 16.46
N LYS A 268 9.27 -4.73 17.38
CA LYS A 268 8.57 -6.04 17.41
C LYS A 268 7.79 -6.37 16.13
N ILE A 269 7.17 -5.35 15.51
CA ILE A 269 6.37 -5.54 14.29
C ILE A 269 7.16 -5.24 13.01
N ASN A 270 8.46 -4.99 13.11
CA ASN A 270 9.36 -4.63 12.00
C ASN A 270 8.81 -3.46 11.14
N LEU A 271 8.33 -2.41 11.80
CA LEU A 271 7.74 -1.27 11.12
C LEU A 271 8.82 -0.24 10.75
N ASP A 272 9.20 -0.19 9.49
CA ASP A 272 10.30 0.64 8.97
C ASP A 272 9.84 1.93 8.28
N TYR A 273 8.55 2.04 7.91
CA TYR A 273 7.99 3.19 7.20
C TYR A 273 7.36 4.23 8.14
N ARG A 274 7.50 5.52 7.77
CA ARG A 274 6.89 6.68 8.45
C ARG A 274 6.26 7.65 7.43
N PRO A 275 5.07 8.22 7.72
CA PRO A 275 4.18 7.84 8.82
C PRO A 275 3.52 6.50 8.54
N ALA A 276 3.40 5.66 9.55
CA ALA A 276 2.60 4.44 9.44
C ALA A 276 1.27 4.59 10.19
N VAL A 277 0.23 3.89 9.72
CA VAL A 277 -1.08 3.87 10.40
C VAL A 277 -1.52 2.44 10.63
N LEU A 278 -1.68 2.08 11.89
CA LEU A 278 -2.14 0.77 12.31
C LEU A 278 -3.63 0.83 12.64
N LEU A 279 -4.43 0.02 11.96
CA LEU A 279 -5.87 0.03 12.06
C LEU A 279 -6.38 -1.20 12.81
N TYR A 280 -6.98 -0.96 13.96
CA TYR A 280 -7.52 -1.99 14.82
C TYR A 280 -9.06 -1.98 14.81
N ASP A 281 -9.66 -3.16 14.86
CA ASP A 281 -11.06 -3.37 15.22
C ASP A 281 -11.18 -4.54 16.19
N ASN A 282 -12.00 -4.39 17.25
CA ASN A 282 -12.17 -5.39 18.30
C ASN A 282 -10.83 -5.90 18.86
N SER A 283 -9.91 -5.00 19.18
CA SER A 283 -8.57 -5.28 19.72
C SER A 283 -7.63 -6.05 18.79
N LYS A 284 -8.00 -6.28 17.54
CA LYS A 284 -7.16 -6.96 16.54
C LYS A 284 -6.61 -5.96 15.53
N LEU A 285 -5.34 -6.08 15.22
CA LEU A 285 -4.75 -5.37 14.06
C LEU A 285 -5.32 -5.97 12.78
N ILE A 286 -6.04 -5.15 12.01
CA ILE A 286 -6.70 -5.57 10.77
C ILE A 286 -5.86 -5.18 9.56
N SER A 287 -5.32 -3.96 9.56
CA SER A 287 -4.53 -3.45 8.43
C SER A 287 -3.45 -2.49 8.93
N THR A 288 -2.34 -2.45 8.21
CA THR A 288 -1.25 -1.49 8.41
C THR A 288 -1.05 -0.71 7.12
N ILE A 289 -1.07 0.63 7.21
CA ILE A 289 -0.64 1.50 6.13
C ILE A 289 0.81 1.86 6.39
N ASP A 290 1.73 1.21 5.71
CA ASP A 290 3.19 1.39 5.78
C ASP A 290 3.76 1.78 4.41
N ALA A 291 2.98 2.55 3.66
CA ALA A 291 3.26 2.99 2.30
C ALA A 291 2.74 4.40 2.06
N LEU A 292 3.32 5.10 1.06
CA LEU A 292 2.71 6.31 0.52
C LEU A 292 1.38 5.95 -0.14
N LEU A 293 0.30 6.55 0.32
CA LEU A 293 -1.01 6.47 -0.32
C LEU A 293 -1.54 7.88 -0.59
N PHE A 294 -2.14 8.07 -1.77
CA PHE A 294 -2.92 9.25 -2.11
C PHE A 294 -4.31 9.21 -1.43
N PRO A 295 -5.00 10.34 -1.31
CA PRO A 295 -6.23 10.44 -0.51
C PRO A 295 -7.27 9.37 -0.81
N PHE A 296 -7.51 9.04 -2.08
CA PHE A 296 -8.48 8.01 -2.45
C PHE A 296 -8.14 6.65 -1.84
N HIS A 297 -6.92 6.16 -2.08
CA HIS A 297 -6.50 4.85 -1.57
C HIS A 297 -6.42 4.85 -0.04
N PHE A 298 -5.92 5.94 0.54
CA PHE A 298 -5.83 6.08 1.99
C PHE A 298 -7.22 5.98 2.65
N LYS A 299 -8.19 6.73 2.14
CA LYS A 299 -9.59 6.70 2.56
C LYS A 299 -10.19 5.28 2.46
N GLU A 300 -9.94 4.59 1.35
CA GLU A 300 -10.51 3.25 1.15
C GLU A 300 -9.89 2.20 2.07
N VAL A 301 -8.61 2.31 2.50
CA VAL A 301 -8.06 1.45 3.56
C VAL A 301 -8.74 1.72 4.90
N LEU A 302 -8.97 2.99 5.26
CA LEU A 302 -9.74 3.33 6.46
C LEU A 302 -11.15 2.72 6.39
N ARG A 303 -11.84 2.90 5.26
CA ARG A 303 -13.19 2.37 5.03
C ARG A 303 -13.25 0.84 5.09
N TYR A 304 -12.23 0.16 4.57
CA TYR A 304 -12.11 -1.30 4.61
C TYR A 304 -12.22 -1.83 6.04
N VAL A 305 -11.59 -1.13 7.00
CA VAL A 305 -11.62 -1.52 8.42
C VAL A 305 -12.86 -0.98 9.12
N SER A 306 -13.17 0.33 9.02
CA SER A 306 -14.31 0.94 9.70
C SER A 306 -15.66 0.37 9.26
N GLY A 307 -15.78 0.02 7.97
CA GLY A 307 -16.95 -0.61 7.37
C GLY A 307 -16.97 -2.13 7.52
N LYS A 308 -15.96 -2.72 8.18
CA LYS A 308 -15.82 -4.18 8.37
C LYS A 308 -15.78 -4.98 7.07
N HIS A 309 -15.35 -4.35 5.97
CA HIS A 309 -15.25 -5.03 4.67
C HIS A 309 -14.22 -6.16 4.69
N TYR A 310 -13.25 -6.12 5.61
CA TYR A 310 -12.29 -7.21 5.83
C TYR A 310 -12.94 -8.54 6.23
N ILE A 311 -14.21 -8.54 6.69
CA ILE A 311 -14.94 -9.77 6.97
C ILE A 311 -15.35 -10.48 5.67
N GLN A 312 -15.77 -9.69 4.67
CA GLN A 312 -16.16 -10.21 3.35
C GLN A 312 -14.95 -10.49 2.46
N TYR A 313 -13.86 -9.72 2.62
CA TYR A 313 -12.63 -9.81 1.83
C TYR A 313 -11.42 -10.08 2.76
N PRO A 314 -11.36 -11.20 3.50
CA PRO A 314 -10.40 -11.38 4.61
C PRO A 314 -8.94 -11.48 4.14
N ASN A 315 -8.71 -11.88 2.89
CA ASN A 315 -7.38 -12.16 2.36
C ASN A 315 -6.90 -11.13 1.32
N SER A 316 -7.78 -10.24 0.86
CA SER A 316 -7.45 -9.32 -0.22
C SER A 316 -8.14 -7.97 -0.11
N TYR A 317 -7.39 -6.98 0.38
CA TYR A 317 -7.78 -5.58 0.25
C TYR A 317 -7.94 -5.17 -1.22
N LEU A 318 -7.12 -5.72 -2.12
CA LEU A 318 -7.18 -5.40 -3.55
C LEU A 318 -8.49 -5.85 -4.21
N ASP A 319 -9.07 -6.97 -3.80
CA ASP A 319 -10.38 -7.42 -4.30
C ASP A 319 -11.51 -6.50 -3.80
N TYR A 320 -11.46 -6.08 -2.52
CA TYR A 320 -12.36 -5.06 -2.00
C TYR A 320 -12.25 -3.76 -2.81
N LEU A 321 -11.03 -3.27 -3.02
CA LEU A 321 -10.77 -2.02 -3.72
C LEU A 321 -11.30 -2.07 -5.15
N LYS A 322 -11.12 -3.19 -5.87
CA LYS A 322 -11.65 -3.38 -7.22
C LYS A 322 -13.18 -3.26 -7.23
N VAL A 323 -13.86 -4.01 -6.37
CA VAL A 323 -15.33 -3.96 -6.29
C VAL A 323 -15.80 -2.53 -5.97
N ARG A 324 -15.10 -1.86 -5.05
CA ARG A 324 -15.43 -0.49 -4.67
C ARG A 324 -15.24 0.50 -5.82
N GLN A 325 -14.17 0.39 -6.57
CA GLN A 325 -13.94 1.21 -7.78
C GLN A 325 -15.03 1.00 -8.82
N ASP A 326 -15.39 -0.26 -9.11
CA ASP A 326 -16.46 -0.60 -10.05
C ASP A 326 -17.82 -0.02 -9.63
N GLU A 327 -18.12 -0.03 -8.32
CA GLU A 327 -19.34 0.59 -7.77
C GLU A 327 -19.38 2.11 -8.00
N LEU A 328 -18.28 2.81 -7.70
CA LEU A 328 -18.18 4.26 -7.86
C LEU A 328 -18.30 4.67 -9.32
N ILE A 329 -17.62 3.95 -10.22
CA ILE A 329 -17.69 4.19 -11.67
C ILE A 329 -19.12 4.02 -12.17
N LYS A 330 -19.84 2.96 -11.78
CA LYS A 330 -21.24 2.75 -12.13
C LYS A 330 -22.17 3.83 -11.62
N GLN A 331 -21.82 4.47 -10.49
CA GLN A 331 -22.56 5.60 -9.92
C GLN A 331 -22.23 6.93 -10.62
N GLY A 332 -21.34 6.94 -11.61
CA GLY A 332 -20.92 8.16 -12.31
C GLY A 332 -19.91 9.00 -11.54
N ILE A 333 -19.23 8.42 -10.54
CA ILE A 333 -18.25 9.11 -9.69
C ILE A 333 -16.84 8.89 -10.29
N ASP A 334 -16.17 9.99 -10.60
CA ASP A 334 -14.76 9.96 -11.02
C ASP A 334 -13.86 9.66 -9.82
N ILE A 335 -12.85 8.82 -10.04
CA ILE A 335 -11.88 8.40 -9.03
C ILE A 335 -10.51 8.92 -9.42
N ASN A 336 -9.92 9.81 -8.59
CA ASN A 336 -8.53 10.23 -8.77
C ASN A 336 -7.61 9.32 -7.93
N VAL A 337 -6.76 8.55 -8.61
CA VAL A 337 -5.83 7.60 -7.97
C VAL A 337 -4.41 8.16 -7.79
N ALA A 338 -4.13 9.37 -8.29
CA ALA A 338 -2.82 10.01 -8.26
C ALA A 338 -2.74 11.26 -7.35
N GLU A 339 -3.84 11.70 -6.74
CA GLU A 339 -3.90 12.89 -5.87
C GLU A 339 -4.82 12.66 -4.65
#